data_fe611bd89fd187e75286c40fd00db1d8
#
_entry.id   fe611bd89fd187e75286c40fd00db1d8
#
_cell.length_a   1.000
_cell.length_b   1.000
_cell.length_c   1.000
_cell.angle_alpha   90.00
_cell.angle_beta   90.00
_cell.angle_gamma   90.00
#
_symmetry.space_group_name_H-M   'P 1'
#
loop_
_entity.id
_entity.type
_entity.pdbx_description
1 polymer ?
#
loop_
_entity_poly.entity_id
_entity_poly.type
_entity_poly.pdbx_seq_one_letter_code
_entity_poly.pdbx_strand_id
1 'polypeptide(L)'
;MRLSPYLRKQFIEASTEAFGESKLILFGSSRIDDTKKGGDFDIAVRSTINREAFTKAKVRFFKYLILRDLDLPIDLVHYDLANDLLKKEMDKGIKL
;
A
#
# COMPACT_ATOMS: atom_id res chain seq x y z
N MET A 1 -10.68 -2.21 9.24
CA MET A 1 -9.87 -1.03 9.60
C MET A 1 -10.11 0.09 8.60
N ARG A 2 -10.30 1.28 9.07
CA ARG A 2 -10.71 2.40 8.22
C ARG A 2 -9.54 3.30 7.86
N LEU A 3 -9.47 3.70 6.59
CA LEU A 3 -8.47 4.65 6.11
C LEU A 3 -8.92 6.08 6.43
N SER A 4 -8.28 6.70 7.42
CA SER A 4 -8.52 8.10 7.74
C SER A 4 -7.73 9.02 6.81
N PRO A 5 -8.09 10.31 6.70
CA PRO A 5 -7.28 11.27 5.93
C PRO A 5 -5.84 11.36 6.43
N TYR A 6 -5.63 11.21 7.74
CA TYR A 6 -4.30 11.21 8.33
C TYR A 6 -3.49 10.00 7.86
N LEU A 7 -4.07 8.79 7.94
CA LEU A 7 -3.39 7.56 7.49
C LEU A 7 -3.10 7.61 6.00
N ARG A 8 -4.05 8.09 5.21
CA ARG A 8 -3.86 8.26 3.77
C ARG A 8 -2.64 9.10 3.48
N LYS A 9 -2.52 10.24 4.16
CA LYS A 9 -1.38 11.14 4.01
C LYS A 9 -0.08 10.44 4.39
N GLN A 10 -0.07 9.70 5.51
CA GLN A 10 1.12 8.99 5.96
C GLN A 10 1.54 7.91 4.98
N PHE A 11 0.59 7.19 4.40
CA PHE A 11 0.90 6.17 3.40
C PHE A 11 1.51 6.79 2.14
N ILE A 12 0.97 7.92 1.69
CA ILE A 12 1.50 8.62 0.52
C ILE A 12 2.92 9.13 0.80
N GLU A 13 3.16 9.72 1.97
CA GLU A 13 4.49 10.21 2.34
C GLU A 13 5.49 9.06 2.47
N ALA A 14 5.09 7.95 3.10
CA ALA A 14 5.95 6.78 3.21
C ALA A 14 6.30 6.21 1.84
N SER A 15 5.35 6.18 0.92
CA SER A 15 5.57 5.72 -0.44
C SER A 15 6.54 6.63 -1.19
N THR A 16 6.40 7.92 -1.03
CA THR A 16 7.29 8.90 -1.67
C THR A 16 8.73 8.74 -1.17
N GLU A 17 8.89 8.55 0.14
CA GLU A 17 10.22 8.32 0.72
C GLU A 17 10.85 7.01 0.25
N ALA A 18 10.05 5.95 0.14
CA ALA A 18 10.55 4.61 -0.13
C ALA A 18 10.71 4.33 -1.63
N PHE A 19 9.74 4.75 -2.43
CA PHE A 19 9.66 4.40 -3.86
C PHE A 19 9.89 5.61 -4.78
N GLY A 20 10.00 6.79 -4.22
CA GLY A 20 9.98 8.01 -5.00
C GLY A 20 8.56 8.31 -5.44
N GLU A 21 8.40 8.92 -6.61
CA GLU A 21 7.08 9.23 -7.14
C GLU A 21 6.38 7.94 -7.58
N SER A 22 5.36 7.53 -6.86
CA SER A 22 4.61 6.31 -7.13
C SER A 22 3.13 6.51 -6.88
N LYS A 23 2.32 5.58 -7.41
CA LYS A 23 0.87 5.60 -7.24
C LYS A 23 0.46 4.46 -6.33
N LEU A 24 -0.42 4.75 -5.39
CA LEU A 24 -0.96 3.76 -4.45
C LEU A 24 -2.42 3.47 -4.76
N ILE A 25 -2.80 2.21 -4.60
CA ILE A 25 -4.19 1.76 -4.76
C ILE A 25 -4.56 0.95 -3.53
N LEU A 26 -5.60 1.39 -2.81
CA LEU A 26 -6.17 0.62 -1.72
C LEU A 26 -7.20 -0.33 -2.31
N PHE A 27 -7.02 -1.63 -2.11
CA PHE A 27 -7.89 -2.65 -2.71
C PHE A 27 -8.28 -3.72 -1.67
N GLY A 28 -8.96 -4.74 -2.11
CA GLY A 28 -9.39 -5.83 -1.24
C GLY A 28 -10.55 -5.45 -0.33
N SER A 29 -10.73 -6.18 0.77
CA SER A 29 -11.87 -6.01 1.67
C SER A 29 -11.85 -4.67 2.41
N SER A 30 -10.69 -4.11 2.67
CA SER A 30 -10.58 -2.82 3.36
C SER A 30 -11.16 -1.66 2.53
N ARG A 31 -11.25 -1.83 1.22
CA ARG A 31 -11.87 -0.85 0.32
C ARG A 31 -13.38 -0.77 0.52
N ILE A 32 -14.01 -1.90 0.85
CA ILE A 32 -15.48 -2.03 0.89
C ILE A 32 -16.00 -2.00 2.32
N ASP A 33 -15.37 -2.73 3.22
CA ASP A 33 -15.80 -2.93 4.59
C ASP A 33 -14.79 -2.39 5.58
N ASP A 34 -14.95 -1.15 5.96
CA ASP A 34 -14.07 -0.48 6.92
C ASP A 34 -14.40 -0.83 8.38
N THR A 35 -15.45 -1.60 8.62
CA THR A 35 -15.83 -2.04 9.96
C THR A 35 -15.27 -3.41 10.31
N LYS A 36 -14.71 -4.11 9.36
CA LYS A 36 -14.19 -5.45 9.55
C LYS A 36 -12.98 -5.43 10.50
N LYS A 37 -13.10 -6.13 11.62
CA LYS A 37 -12.05 -6.20 12.61
C LYS A 37 -10.88 -7.04 12.11
N GLY A 38 -9.66 -6.56 12.36
CA GLY A 38 -8.44 -7.28 12.00
C GLY A 38 -8.15 -7.34 10.52
N GLY A 39 -8.88 -6.57 9.71
CA GLY A 39 -8.60 -6.50 8.28
C GLY A 39 -7.30 -5.76 8.01
N ASP A 40 -6.49 -6.31 7.10
CA ASP A 40 -5.27 -5.66 6.68
C ASP A 40 -5.58 -4.59 5.63
N PHE A 41 -4.73 -3.58 5.55
CA PHE A 41 -4.74 -2.68 4.41
C PHE A 41 -4.01 -3.37 3.26
N ASP A 42 -4.73 -3.63 2.18
CA ASP A 42 -4.13 -4.15 0.94
C ASP A 42 -3.81 -2.97 0.04
N ILE A 43 -2.53 -2.68 -0.12
CA ILE A 43 -2.07 -1.53 -0.90
C ILE A 43 -1.19 -1.99 -2.04
N ALA A 44 -1.57 -1.63 -3.26
CA ALA A 44 -0.76 -1.86 -4.44
C ALA A 44 0.07 -0.61 -4.74
N VAL A 45 1.34 -0.82 -5.07
CA VAL A 45 2.25 0.25 -5.47
C VAL A 45 2.53 0.10 -6.95
N ARG A 46 2.23 1.11 -7.74
CA ARG A 46 2.59 1.16 -9.16
C ARG A 46 3.95 1.80 -9.31
N SER A 47 4.93 1.00 -9.66
CA SER A 47 6.32 1.43 -9.79
C SER A 47 7.01 0.57 -10.85
N THR A 48 7.94 1.16 -11.58
CA THR A 48 8.69 0.47 -12.62
C THR A 48 9.95 -0.23 -12.11
N ILE A 49 10.21 -0.16 -10.80
CA ILE A 49 11.40 -0.80 -10.22
C ILE A 49 11.27 -2.32 -10.25
N ASN A 50 12.42 -3.01 -10.27
CA ASN A 50 12.41 -4.47 -10.28
C ASN A 50 12.05 -5.04 -8.90
N ARG A 51 11.91 -6.37 -8.84
CA ARG A 51 11.49 -7.05 -7.61
C ARG A 51 12.46 -6.83 -6.45
N GLU A 52 13.75 -6.86 -6.71
CA GLU A 52 14.76 -6.67 -5.68
C GLU A 52 14.71 -5.25 -5.10
N ALA A 53 14.63 -4.26 -5.96
CA ALA A 53 14.50 -2.86 -5.55
C ALA A 53 13.20 -2.64 -4.79
N PHE A 54 12.12 -3.30 -5.21
CA PHE A 54 10.83 -3.22 -4.52
C PHE A 54 10.93 -3.77 -3.10
N THR A 55 11.60 -4.90 -2.91
CA THR A 55 11.77 -5.50 -1.59
C THR A 55 12.51 -4.55 -0.65
N LYS A 56 13.57 -3.90 -1.13
CA LYS A 56 14.32 -2.92 -0.34
C LYS A 56 13.48 -1.68 -0.03
N ALA A 57 12.73 -1.20 -1.00
CA ALA A 57 11.86 -0.04 -0.82
C ALA A 57 10.72 -0.33 0.16
N LYS A 58 10.20 -1.55 0.14
CA LYS A 58 9.17 -2.01 1.06
C LYS A 58 9.64 -1.90 2.52
N VAL A 59 10.87 -2.28 2.79
CA VAL A 59 11.46 -2.13 4.12
C VAL A 59 11.49 -0.65 4.55
N ARG A 60 11.87 0.23 3.64
CA ARG A 60 11.89 1.68 3.92
C ARG A 60 10.50 2.22 4.19
N PHE A 61 9.51 1.75 3.44
CA PHE A 61 8.11 2.13 3.62
C PHE A 61 7.65 1.81 5.04
N PHE A 62 7.86 0.59 5.50
CA PHE A 62 7.44 0.19 6.83
C PHE A 62 8.25 0.91 7.91
N LYS A 63 9.54 1.11 7.71
CA LYS A 63 10.38 1.85 8.65
C LYS A 63 9.88 3.28 8.83
N TYR A 64 9.50 3.94 7.74
CA TYR A 64 8.94 5.29 7.80
C TYR A 64 7.72 5.36 8.72
N LEU A 65 6.82 4.40 8.57
CA LEU A 65 5.60 4.34 9.38
C LEU A 65 5.90 4.00 10.84
N ILE A 66 6.76 3.02 11.09
CA ILE A 66 7.11 2.59 12.45
C ILE A 66 7.76 3.73 13.22
N LEU A 67 8.61 4.52 12.60
CA LEU A 67 9.24 5.69 13.24
C LEU A 67 8.22 6.76 13.64
N ARG A 68 7.01 6.67 13.13
CA ARG A 68 5.89 7.57 13.47
C ARG A 68 4.83 6.88 14.30
N ASP A 69 5.19 5.77 14.96
CA ASP A 69 4.30 4.96 15.80
C ASP A 69 3.10 4.39 15.02
N LEU A 70 3.30 4.12 13.73
CA LEU A 70 2.26 3.56 12.87
C LEU A 70 2.61 2.13 12.49
N ASP A 71 2.50 1.22 13.46
CA ASP A 71 2.67 -0.22 13.24
C ASP A 71 1.31 -0.81 12.86
N LEU A 72 1.00 -0.78 11.58
CA LEU A 72 -0.29 -1.16 11.04
C LEU A 72 -0.18 -2.41 10.17
N PRO A 73 -1.22 -3.26 10.14
CA PRO A 73 -1.23 -4.43 9.28
C PRO A 73 -1.43 -4.00 7.82
N ILE A 74 -0.35 -3.94 7.06
CA ILE A 74 -0.36 -3.53 5.66
C ILE A 74 0.25 -4.63 4.81
N ASP A 75 -0.47 -5.05 3.77
CA ASP A 75 0.05 -5.94 2.73
C ASP A 75 0.38 -5.08 1.51
N LEU A 76 1.67 -4.92 1.24
CA LEU A 76 2.16 -4.06 0.17
C LEU A 76 2.52 -4.91 -1.04
N VAL A 77 1.84 -4.67 -2.15
CA VAL A 77 1.95 -5.48 -3.37
C VAL A 77 2.51 -4.65 -4.52
N HIS A 78 3.41 -5.24 -5.30
CA HIS A 78 3.96 -4.61 -6.49
C HIS A 78 3.00 -4.83 -7.67
N TYR A 79 2.24 -3.79 -8.03
CA TYR A 79 1.20 -3.89 -9.07
C TYR A 79 1.76 -4.42 -10.39
N ASP A 80 2.88 -3.88 -10.85
CA ASP A 80 3.41 -4.17 -12.19
C ASP A 80 3.94 -5.60 -12.35
N LEU A 81 4.23 -6.28 -11.23
CA LEU A 81 4.68 -7.68 -11.23
C LEU A 81 3.57 -8.66 -10.86
N ALA A 82 2.37 -8.17 -10.60
CA ALA A 82 1.24 -9.03 -10.25
C ALA A 82 0.68 -9.72 -11.51
N ASN A 83 0.02 -10.87 -11.29
CA ASN A 83 -0.67 -11.54 -12.39
C ASN A 83 -1.94 -10.80 -12.80
N ASP A 84 -2.52 -11.18 -13.94
CA ASP A 84 -3.67 -10.47 -14.50
C ASP A 84 -4.90 -10.52 -13.60
N LEU A 85 -5.10 -11.63 -12.90
CA LEU A 85 -6.24 -11.79 -12.01
C LEU A 85 -6.15 -10.82 -10.83
N LEU A 86 -4.96 -10.73 -10.23
CA LEU A 86 -4.72 -9.81 -9.12
C LEU A 86 -4.79 -8.36 -9.59
N LYS A 87 -4.29 -8.05 -10.79
CA LYS A 87 -4.39 -6.71 -11.35
C LYS A 87 -5.83 -6.25 -11.50
N LYS A 88 -6.73 -7.15 -11.91
CA LYS A 88 -8.16 -6.84 -12.00
C LYS A 88 -8.75 -6.46 -10.65
N GLU A 89 -8.35 -7.15 -9.59
CA GLU A 89 -8.80 -6.81 -8.24
C GLU A 89 -8.24 -5.47 -7.79
N MET A 90 -6.97 -5.21 -8.06
CA MET A 90 -6.35 -3.94 -7.72
C MET A 90 -6.96 -2.77 -8.50
N ASP A 91 -7.32 -2.99 -9.77
CA ASP A 91 -7.92 -1.96 -10.61
C ASP A 91 -9.29 -1.49 -10.09
N LYS A 92 -9.97 -2.31 -9.31
CA LYS A 92 -11.22 -1.94 -8.65
C LYS A 92 -11.01 -1.11 -7.40
N GLY A 93 -9.76 -0.93 -6.98
CA GLY A 93 -9.41 -0.24 -5.75
C GLY A 93 -9.56 1.27 -5.84
N ILE A 94 -9.28 1.90 -4.71
CA ILE A 94 -9.33 3.35 -4.55
C ILE A 94 -7.93 3.91 -4.73
N LYS A 95 -7.75 4.80 -5.68
CA LYS A 95 -6.46 5.48 -5.88
C LYS A 95 -6.24 6.52 -4.78
N LEU A 96 -5.11 6.42 -4.12
CA LEU A 96 -4.76 7.32 -3.02
C LEU A 96 -4.03 8.60 -3.46
#